data_9987efaa04c47c4f0e68cf91b3214987
#
_entry.id   9987efaa04c47c4f0e68cf91b3214987
#
_cell.length_a   1.000
_cell.length_b   1.000
_cell.length_c   1.000
_cell.angle_alpha   90.00
_cell.angle_beta   90.00
_cell.angle_gamma   90.00
#
_symmetry.space_group_name_H-M   'P 1'
#
loop_
_entity.id
_entity.type
_entity.pdbx_description
1 polymer ?
#
loop_
_entity_poly.entity_id
_entity_poly.type
_entity_poly.pdbx_seq_one_letter_code
_entity_poly.pdbx_strand_id
1 'polypeptide(L)'
;MKKFYALIAGLLFMGNAALATNLSDHQPTDSTSKEEIASQTSRNSLAEVKDLADKVDFKVKFGGYIMAKYDLTDQRYLNSNSAFSLRFVRLYASGSIFKDFAYKLQIELQGKPGTYKGPRVLDAFIEWQRFAEARIKIGEFKRSFGFENPMSPLVMGFGAFSQATNKLASISDRIGDEGTSGRDLGIQLQGDFFPAADGHRWLHYQVGIFNGQGINRAERDHHKDLIGGIWVSPIKNLRIGGFGWNGKYTNESYKGAGDLKYALRNRWGVGVDYEDEWVVRSEYMSSVGGVVTDATAPDRADAWYAAVGAPLFKNFKLFGRWDCYRHNKHWNSLVANYGLSANYCFTKNFIFQLNYNFTNNRMAKDRYYNTIDFQMTARF
;
A
#
# COMPACT_ATOMS: atom_id res chain seq x y z
N MET A 1 4.33 -26.58 -10.74
CA MET A 1 4.32 -27.17 -9.40
C MET A 1 5.69 -27.73 -8.98
N LYS A 2 6.36 -28.62 -9.72
CA LYS A 2 7.69 -29.20 -9.33
C LYS A 2 8.78 -28.15 -9.00
N LYS A 3 8.82 -27.00 -9.67
CA LYS A 3 9.81 -25.93 -9.41
C LYS A 3 9.51 -25.11 -8.14
N PHE A 4 8.28 -25.14 -7.63
CA PHE A 4 7.88 -24.42 -6.44
C PHE A 4 8.24 -25.14 -5.14
N TYR A 5 8.16 -26.47 -5.15
CA TYR A 5 8.62 -27.29 -4.01
C TYR A 5 10.13 -27.15 -3.78
N ALA A 6 10.89 -26.95 -4.86
CA ALA A 6 12.33 -26.69 -4.77
C ALA A 6 12.67 -25.34 -4.11
N LEU A 7 11.81 -24.31 -4.28
CA LEU A 7 12.01 -23.00 -3.68
C LEU A 7 11.67 -22.99 -2.17
N ILE A 8 10.60 -23.68 -1.77
CA ILE A 8 10.23 -23.83 -0.34
C ILE A 8 11.24 -24.72 0.38
N ALA A 9 11.67 -25.80 -0.23
CA ALA A 9 12.73 -26.65 0.31
C ALA A 9 14.05 -25.89 0.44
N GLY A 10 14.40 -25.02 -0.50
CA GLY A 10 15.59 -24.15 -0.43
C GLY A 10 15.53 -23.15 0.72
N LEU A 11 14.37 -22.55 1.01
CA LEU A 11 14.17 -21.62 2.12
C LEU A 11 14.21 -22.32 3.50
N LEU A 12 13.68 -23.53 3.60
CA LEU A 12 13.75 -24.36 4.81
C LEU A 12 15.17 -24.89 5.06
N PHE A 13 15.95 -25.13 4.00
CA PHE A 13 17.34 -25.57 4.11
C PHE A 13 18.29 -24.47 4.58
N MET A 14 18.07 -23.21 4.17
CA MET A 14 18.85 -22.07 4.67
C MET A 14 18.59 -21.78 6.15
N GLY A 15 17.36 -22.01 6.63
CA GLY A 15 17.01 -21.86 8.06
C GLY A 15 17.68 -22.93 8.95
N ASN A 16 17.82 -24.17 8.48
CA ASN A 16 18.45 -25.26 9.24
C ASN A 16 19.98 -25.22 9.19
N ALA A 17 20.59 -24.69 8.15
CA ALA A 17 22.05 -24.53 8.08
C ALA A 17 22.57 -23.51 9.11
N ALA A 18 21.78 -22.47 9.43
CA ALA A 18 22.13 -21.49 10.47
C ALA A 18 22.01 -22.03 11.90
N LEU A 19 21.22 -23.08 12.14
CA LEU A 19 21.07 -23.73 13.45
C LEU A 19 22.13 -24.86 13.68
N ALA A 20 22.71 -25.39 12.61
CA ALA A 20 23.69 -26.50 12.70
C ALA A 20 25.11 -26.03 13.00
N THR A 21 25.42 -24.72 12.93
CA THR A 21 26.77 -24.20 13.19
C THR A 21 27.13 -24.00 14.65
N ASN A 22 26.22 -24.25 15.60
CA ASN A 22 26.46 -24.05 17.03
C ASN A 22 26.59 -25.36 17.87
N LEU A 23 26.72 -26.51 17.24
CA LEU A 23 26.92 -27.78 17.94
C LEU A 23 27.98 -28.61 17.21
N SER A 24 29.24 -28.25 17.38
CA SER A 24 30.33 -29.15 17.01
C SER A 24 31.53 -28.97 17.91
N ASP A 25 31.62 -29.84 18.89
CA ASP A 25 32.90 -30.39 19.35
C ASP A 25 32.69 -31.86 19.62
N HIS A 26 32.93 -32.67 18.59
CA HIS A 26 33.45 -34.03 18.66
C HIS A 26 33.83 -34.54 17.24
N GLN A 27 35.01 -35.11 17.17
CA GLN A 27 35.73 -35.50 15.95
C GLN A 27 35.07 -36.63 15.15
N PRO A 28 35.43 -36.76 13.84
CA PRO A 28 34.65 -37.48 12.86
C PRO A 28 35.25 -38.85 12.51
N THR A 29 34.39 -39.80 12.25
CA THR A 29 34.69 -40.96 11.41
C THR A 29 33.50 -41.18 10.47
N ASP A 30 33.81 -41.19 9.18
CA ASP A 30 32.98 -41.64 8.08
C ASP A 30 32.13 -40.56 7.36
N SER A 31 32.72 -40.01 6.29
CA SER A 31 32.09 -38.99 5.42
C SER A 31 30.96 -39.56 4.55
N THR A 32 30.95 -40.83 4.23
CA THR A 32 29.96 -41.50 3.37
C THR A 32 28.61 -41.67 4.06
N SER A 33 28.60 -41.96 5.35
CA SER A 33 27.36 -42.11 6.14
C SER A 33 26.65 -40.77 6.40
N LYS A 34 27.38 -39.66 6.46
CA LYS A 34 26.77 -38.32 6.66
C LYS A 34 26.06 -37.81 5.42
N GLU A 35 26.60 -38.06 4.23
CA GLU A 35 25.92 -37.67 2.98
C GLU A 35 24.66 -38.50 2.70
N GLU A 36 24.69 -39.80 3.00
CA GLU A 36 23.51 -40.67 2.89
C GLU A 36 22.42 -40.27 3.90
N ILE A 37 22.77 -40.04 5.15
CA ILE A 37 21.82 -39.59 6.19
C ILE A 37 21.25 -38.20 5.83
N ALA A 38 22.05 -37.25 5.38
CA ALA A 38 21.59 -35.94 4.93
C ALA A 38 20.67 -36.02 3.70
N SER A 39 20.97 -36.91 2.74
CA SER A 39 20.15 -37.16 1.57
C SER A 39 18.82 -37.84 1.91
N GLN A 40 18.84 -38.78 2.86
CA GLN A 40 17.65 -39.49 3.33
C GLN A 40 16.75 -38.61 4.18
N THR A 41 17.31 -37.79 5.07
CA THR A 41 16.58 -36.79 5.84
C THR A 41 15.95 -35.73 4.91
N SER A 42 16.65 -35.30 3.87
CA SER A 42 16.13 -34.38 2.85
C SER A 42 15.01 -35.02 2.02
N ARG A 43 15.08 -36.29 1.67
CA ARG A 43 14.02 -37.00 0.95
C ARG A 43 12.78 -37.21 1.81
N ASN A 44 12.96 -37.55 3.08
CA ASN A 44 11.86 -37.75 4.03
C ASN A 44 11.13 -36.41 4.31
N SER A 45 11.87 -35.32 4.53
CA SER A 45 11.29 -34.00 4.72
C SER A 45 10.54 -33.48 3.47
N LEU A 46 11.04 -33.78 2.27
CA LEU A 46 10.37 -33.50 1.01
C LEU A 46 9.08 -34.32 0.81
N ALA A 47 9.08 -35.58 1.24
CA ALA A 47 7.91 -36.45 1.18
C ALA A 47 6.84 -36.01 2.18
N GLU A 48 7.23 -35.64 3.41
CA GLU A 48 6.31 -35.07 4.42
C GLU A 48 5.72 -33.73 3.98
N VAL A 49 6.52 -32.83 3.41
CA VAL A 49 6.03 -31.54 2.85
C VAL A 49 5.08 -31.80 1.68
N LYS A 50 5.32 -32.82 0.88
CA LYS A 50 4.43 -33.17 -0.23
C LYS A 50 3.12 -33.78 0.26
N ASP A 51 3.15 -34.66 1.25
CA ASP A 51 1.95 -35.26 1.85
C ASP A 51 1.11 -34.19 2.59
N LEU A 52 1.75 -33.24 3.29
CA LEU A 52 1.10 -32.07 3.86
C LEU A 52 0.48 -31.17 2.77
N ALA A 53 1.18 -30.93 1.68
CA ALA A 53 0.68 -30.11 0.58
C ALA A 53 -0.49 -30.75 -0.17
N ASP A 54 -0.53 -32.08 -0.26
CA ASP A 54 -1.64 -32.82 -0.88
C ASP A 54 -2.88 -32.87 0.05
N LYS A 55 -2.68 -32.77 1.36
CA LYS A 55 -3.77 -32.69 2.38
C LYS A 55 -4.31 -31.27 2.59
N VAL A 56 -3.54 -30.24 2.23
CA VAL A 56 -3.93 -28.84 2.38
C VAL A 56 -4.46 -28.30 1.05
N ASP A 57 -5.69 -27.79 1.03
CA ASP A 57 -6.22 -27.03 -0.12
C ASP A 57 -5.46 -25.69 -0.23
N PHE A 58 -4.24 -25.77 -0.80
CA PHE A 58 -3.34 -24.65 -0.95
C PHE A 58 -3.41 -24.11 -2.37
N LYS A 59 -3.92 -22.89 -2.50
CA LYS A 59 -3.97 -22.18 -3.78
C LYS A 59 -2.99 -21.03 -3.78
N VAL A 60 -2.22 -20.89 -4.86
CA VAL A 60 -1.30 -19.77 -5.04
C VAL A 60 -1.41 -19.20 -6.45
N LYS A 61 -1.43 -17.87 -6.52
CA LYS A 61 -1.32 -17.10 -7.77
C LYS A 61 -0.10 -16.21 -7.66
N PHE A 62 0.78 -16.32 -8.62
CA PHE A 62 1.91 -15.40 -8.80
C PHE A 62 1.55 -14.36 -9.82
N GLY A 63 2.08 -13.18 -9.64
CA GLY A 63 1.96 -12.11 -10.61
C GLY A 63 2.92 -10.98 -10.27
N GLY A 64 2.97 -10.03 -11.18
CA GLY A 64 3.82 -8.87 -11.02
C GLY A 64 3.47 -7.79 -12.01
N TYR A 65 4.13 -6.66 -11.87
CA TYR A 65 4.06 -5.59 -12.86
C TYR A 65 5.27 -4.67 -12.77
N ILE A 66 5.59 -4.11 -13.93
CA ILE A 66 6.60 -3.06 -14.09
C ILE A 66 5.88 -1.82 -14.59
N MET A 67 6.15 -0.69 -13.95
CA MET A 67 5.72 0.64 -14.38
C MET A 67 6.96 1.49 -14.62
N ALA A 68 7.25 1.75 -15.88
CA ALA A 68 8.27 2.70 -16.32
C ALA A 68 7.62 4.00 -16.72
N LYS A 69 8.28 5.12 -16.44
CA LYS A 69 7.79 6.44 -16.81
C LYS A 69 8.90 7.38 -17.25
N TYR A 70 8.50 8.39 -18.00
CA TYR A 70 9.32 9.55 -18.34
C TYR A 70 8.58 10.81 -17.91
N ASP A 71 9.21 11.61 -17.06
CA ASP A 71 8.68 12.85 -16.51
C ASP A 71 9.29 14.06 -17.22
N LEU A 72 8.47 15.06 -17.47
CA LEU A 72 8.86 16.40 -17.95
C LEU A 72 8.19 17.44 -17.05
N THR A 73 8.90 18.48 -16.65
CA THR A 73 8.33 19.60 -15.91
C THR A 73 9.02 20.92 -16.29
N ASP A 74 8.27 21.99 -16.26
CA ASP A 74 8.76 23.36 -16.39
C ASP A 74 9.04 24.03 -15.03
N GLN A 75 8.88 23.28 -13.92
CA GLN A 75 9.17 23.77 -12.59
C GLN A 75 10.62 24.23 -12.49
N ARG A 76 10.82 25.47 -12.07
CA ARG A 76 12.15 26.07 -11.90
C ARG A 76 12.82 25.56 -10.62
N TYR A 77 14.12 25.77 -10.53
CA TYR A 77 14.93 25.43 -9.34
C TYR A 77 15.01 23.93 -9.02
N LEU A 78 14.73 23.06 -9.99
CA LEU A 78 14.98 21.63 -9.89
C LEU A 78 16.37 21.30 -10.47
N ASN A 79 16.97 20.22 -9.98
CA ASN A 79 18.23 19.69 -10.51
C ASN A 79 18.07 19.10 -11.91
N SER A 80 16.87 18.67 -12.28
CA SER A 80 16.54 18.13 -13.60
C SER A 80 15.06 18.38 -13.92
N ASN A 81 14.79 18.78 -15.15
CA ASN A 81 13.44 19.01 -15.66
C ASN A 81 12.88 17.82 -16.42
N SER A 82 13.66 16.76 -16.62
CA SER A 82 13.23 15.53 -17.27
C SER A 82 13.97 14.32 -16.72
N ALA A 83 13.27 13.19 -16.59
CA ALA A 83 13.90 11.97 -16.11
C ALA A 83 13.14 10.72 -16.55
N PHE A 84 13.88 9.67 -16.92
CA PHE A 84 13.37 8.32 -16.95
C PHE A 84 13.42 7.71 -15.55
N SER A 85 12.38 7.01 -15.15
CA SER A 85 12.35 6.33 -13.86
C SER A 85 11.48 5.08 -13.90
N LEU A 86 11.75 4.17 -12.95
CA LEU A 86 10.85 3.08 -12.64
C LEU A 86 9.92 3.53 -11.51
N ARG A 87 8.63 3.61 -11.78
CA ARG A 87 7.65 3.96 -10.74
C ARG A 87 7.45 2.80 -9.76
N PHE A 88 7.27 1.59 -10.31
CA PHE A 88 7.13 0.36 -9.53
C PHE A 88 7.68 -0.85 -10.28
N VAL A 89 8.33 -1.75 -9.55
CA VAL A 89 8.69 -3.09 -10.00
C VAL A 89 8.26 -4.06 -8.91
N ARG A 90 7.09 -4.68 -9.08
CA ARG A 90 6.45 -5.47 -8.02
C ARG A 90 6.22 -6.90 -8.42
N LEU A 91 6.50 -7.79 -7.46
CA LEU A 91 6.11 -9.19 -7.50
C LEU A 91 5.16 -9.48 -6.34
N TYR A 92 4.23 -10.38 -6.54
CA TYR A 92 3.35 -10.85 -5.48
C TYR A 92 2.99 -12.32 -5.63
N ALA A 93 2.77 -12.94 -4.47
CA ALA A 93 2.11 -14.23 -4.33
C ALA A 93 0.86 -14.02 -3.46
N SER A 94 -0.27 -14.58 -3.86
CA SER A 94 -1.51 -14.51 -3.10
C SER A 94 -2.32 -15.78 -3.29
N GLY A 95 -3.14 -16.11 -2.32
CA GLY A 95 -3.94 -17.32 -2.42
C GLY A 95 -4.73 -17.62 -1.15
N SER A 96 -5.06 -18.90 -0.99
CA SER A 96 -5.75 -19.41 0.19
C SER A 96 -5.10 -20.67 0.74
N ILE A 97 -5.25 -20.86 2.06
CA ILE A 97 -4.88 -22.06 2.81
C ILE A 97 -6.15 -22.50 3.56
N PHE A 98 -6.51 -23.77 3.48
CA PHE A 98 -7.71 -24.32 4.13
C PHE A 98 -8.95 -23.54 3.75
N LYS A 99 -9.31 -23.12 2.67
CA LYS A 99 -10.51 -22.37 2.25
C LYS A 99 -10.77 -21.07 3.03
N ASP A 100 -10.55 -21.05 4.32
CA ASP A 100 -10.92 -19.93 5.21
C ASP A 100 -9.81 -18.90 5.41
N PHE A 101 -8.57 -19.21 5.03
CA PHE A 101 -7.43 -18.31 5.21
C PHE A 101 -6.90 -17.82 3.86
N ALA A 102 -7.01 -16.53 3.61
CA ALA A 102 -6.33 -15.87 2.51
C ALA A 102 -4.97 -15.33 2.96
N TYR A 103 -4.02 -15.27 2.05
CA TYR A 103 -2.72 -14.66 2.30
C TYR A 103 -2.26 -13.85 1.09
N LYS A 104 -1.37 -12.91 1.36
CA LYS A 104 -0.68 -12.14 0.33
C LYS A 104 0.72 -11.79 0.79
N LEU A 105 1.69 -11.99 -0.10
CA LEU A 105 3.03 -11.44 -0.02
C LEU A 105 3.26 -10.59 -1.26
N GLN A 106 3.68 -9.33 -1.09
CA GLN A 106 4.04 -8.45 -2.19
C GLN A 106 5.35 -7.72 -1.88
N ILE A 107 6.25 -7.68 -2.86
CA ILE A 107 7.57 -7.07 -2.74
C ILE A 107 7.72 -5.99 -3.81
N GLU A 108 8.26 -4.83 -3.43
CA GLU A 108 8.75 -3.79 -4.32
C GLU A 108 10.25 -3.98 -4.50
N LEU A 109 10.68 -4.32 -5.71
CA LEU A 109 12.07 -4.71 -5.98
C LEU A 109 13.03 -3.51 -6.04
N GLN A 110 12.56 -2.36 -6.51
CA GLN A 110 13.41 -1.17 -6.63
C GLN A 110 13.53 -0.34 -5.34
N GLY A 111 12.78 -0.71 -4.29
CA GLY A 111 12.75 0.05 -3.06
C GLY A 111 11.96 1.36 -3.18
N LYS A 112 12.42 2.43 -2.54
CA LYS A 112 11.81 3.77 -2.67
C LYS A 112 12.29 4.43 -3.97
N PRO A 113 11.39 4.93 -4.83
CA PRO A 113 11.78 5.67 -6.03
C PRO A 113 12.77 6.79 -5.72
N GLY A 114 13.84 6.88 -6.50
CA GLY A 114 14.90 7.89 -6.33
C GLY A 114 15.94 7.58 -5.25
N THR A 115 15.79 6.55 -4.46
CA THR A 115 16.76 6.16 -3.43
C THR A 115 17.44 4.82 -3.68
N TYR A 116 16.79 3.94 -4.46
CA TYR A 116 17.25 2.57 -4.81
C TYR A 116 17.80 1.77 -3.61
N LYS A 117 17.17 1.93 -2.44
CA LYS A 117 17.62 1.28 -1.19
C LYS A 117 17.22 -0.19 -1.08
N GLY A 118 17.17 -0.89 -2.19
CA GLY A 118 16.91 -2.32 -2.24
C GLY A 118 15.44 -2.74 -2.09
N PRO A 119 15.16 -4.03 -2.17
CA PRO A 119 13.81 -4.56 -2.08
C PRO A 119 13.19 -4.30 -0.71
N ARG A 120 11.86 -4.08 -0.70
CA ARG A 120 11.07 -3.98 0.54
C ARG A 120 9.78 -4.77 0.44
N VAL A 121 9.35 -5.33 1.55
CA VAL A 121 8.05 -5.96 1.68
C VAL A 121 6.99 -4.86 1.65
N LEU A 122 5.95 -5.03 0.85
CA LEU A 122 4.80 -4.12 0.81
C LEU A 122 3.61 -4.70 1.57
N ASP A 123 3.15 -5.87 1.16
CA ASP A 123 2.08 -6.58 1.84
C ASP A 123 2.61 -7.93 2.30
N ALA A 124 2.39 -8.28 3.55
CA ALA A 124 2.65 -9.59 4.12
C ALA A 124 1.61 -9.86 5.19
N PHE A 125 0.50 -10.48 4.82
CA PHE A 125 -0.61 -10.70 5.73
C PHE A 125 -1.30 -12.04 5.53
N ILE A 126 -2.00 -12.48 6.58
CA ILE A 126 -2.95 -13.57 6.59
C ILE A 126 -4.30 -12.99 6.99
N GLU A 127 -5.37 -13.44 6.34
CA GLU A 127 -6.73 -13.03 6.63
C GLU A 127 -7.62 -14.26 6.81
N TRP A 128 -8.21 -14.40 7.99
CA TRP A 128 -9.27 -15.34 8.22
C TRP A 128 -10.59 -14.76 7.68
N GLN A 129 -11.26 -15.50 6.79
CA GLN A 129 -12.39 -15.00 6.01
C GLN A 129 -13.59 -15.97 5.97
N ARG A 130 -13.78 -16.76 7.03
CA ARG A 130 -14.84 -17.76 7.09
C ARG A 130 -16.23 -17.15 7.01
N PHE A 131 -16.43 -15.98 7.62
CA PHE A 131 -17.70 -15.26 7.62
C PHE A 131 -17.57 -13.95 6.84
N ALA A 132 -18.56 -13.66 6.00
CA ALA A 132 -18.58 -12.40 5.26
C ALA A 132 -18.69 -11.19 6.21
N GLU A 133 -19.40 -11.37 7.32
CA GLU A 133 -19.69 -10.35 8.32
C GLU A 133 -18.53 -10.07 9.27
N ALA A 134 -17.58 -11.01 9.38
CA ALA A 134 -16.43 -10.90 10.29
C ALA A 134 -15.19 -11.59 9.71
N ARG A 135 -14.24 -10.83 9.24
CA ARG A 135 -12.94 -11.27 8.74
C ARG A 135 -11.84 -10.59 9.55
N ILE A 136 -10.79 -11.33 9.87
CA ILE A 136 -9.67 -10.83 10.67
C ILE A 136 -8.41 -10.92 9.82
N LYS A 137 -7.75 -9.78 9.62
CA LYS A 137 -6.50 -9.64 8.90
C LYS A 137 -5.38 -9.24 9.84
N ILE A 138 -4.22 -9.91 9.76
CA ILE A 138 -3.04 -9.62 10.56
C ILE A 138 -1.79 -9.59 9.69
N GLY A 139 -0.90 -8.65 9.92
CA GLY A 139 0.37 -8.50 9.21
C GLY A 139 0.62 -7.08 8.72
N GLU A 140 1.43 -6.95 7.67
CA GLU A 140 1.73 -5.69 6.98
C GLU A 140 0.77 -5.51 5.80
N PHE A 141 -0.03 -4.44 5.83
CA PHE A 141 -0.97 -4.12 4.75
C PHE A 141 -1.36 -2.64 4.74
N LYS A 142 -2.09 -2.21 3.71
CA LYS A 142 -2.57 -0.83 3.61
C LYS A 142 -3.57 -0.50 4.70
N ARG A 143 -3.38 0.65 5.37
CA ARG A 143 -4.28 1.16 6.40
C ARG A 143 -5.66 1.44 5.85
N SER A 144 -6.67 1.22 6.67
CA SER A 144 -8.10 1.34 6.33
C SER A 144 -8.60 2.78 6.36
N PHE A 145 -7.90 3.72 5.71
CA PHE A 145 -8.26 5.15 5.70
C PHE A 145 -8.37 5.67 4.27
N GLY A 146 -9.57 6.08 3.87
CA GLY A 146 -9.91 6.50 2.52
C GLY A 146 -10.21 5.35 1.56
N PHE A 147 -10.84 5.65 0.42
CA PHE A 147 -11.09 4.72 -0.67
C PHE A 147 -9.89 4.60 -1.61
N GLU A 148 -9.18 5.70 -1.88
CA GLU A 148 -8.06 5.68 -2.82
C GLU A 148 -6.81 4.99 -2.23
N ASN A 149 -6.56 5.07 -0.91
CA ASN A 149 -5.38 4.45 -0.31
C ASN A 149 -5.26 2.94 -0.59
N PRO A 150 -6.31 2.11 -0.40
CA PRO A 150 -6.22 0.67 -0.69
C PRO A 150 -6.16 0.34 -2.18
N MET A 151 -6.42 1.27 -3.09
CA MET A 151 -6.42 1.00 -4.54
C MET A 151 -5.05 0.55 -5.05
N SER A 152 -5.11 -0.33 -6.05
CA SER A 152 -3.91 -0.66 -6.82
C SER A 152 -3.53 0.50 -7.76
N PRO A 153 -2.25 0.82 -7.91
CA PRO A 153 -1.80 1.78 -8.93
C PRO A 153 -2.24 1.42 -10.37
N LEU A 154 -2.60 0.16 -10.61
CA LEU A 154 -3.05 -0.33 -11.92
C LEU A 154 -4.44 0.18 -12.34
N VAL A 155 -5.28 0.60 -11.37
CA VAL A 155 -6.68 1.00 -11.59
C VAL A 155 -6.96 2.46 -11.23
N MET A 156 -5.96 3.19 -10.76
CA MET A 156 -6.14 4.58 -10.32
C MET A 156 -6.61 5.53 -11.43
N GLY A 157 -6.17 5.30 -12.67
CA GLY A 157 -6.41 6.18 -13.80
C GLY A 157 -5.43 7.36 -13.90
N PHE A 158 -4.64 7.66 -12.87
CA PHE A 158 -3.65 8.74 -12.82
C PHE A 158 -2.25 8.24 -12.51
N GLY A 159 -1.24 8.98 -12.97
CA GLY A 159 0.17 8.71 -12.70
C GLY A 159 0.58 8.89 -11.23
N ALA A 160 -0.25 9.50 -10.38
CA ALA A 160 0.01 9.70 -8.96
C ALA A 160 -1.28 9.63 -8.14
N PHE A 161 -1.16 9.27 -6.84
CA PHE A 161 -2.23 9.41 -5.88
C PHE A 161 -2.62 10.89 -5.69
N SER A 162 -3.86 11.13 -5.23
CA SER A 162 -4.30 12.46 -4.80
C SER A 162 -3.45 12.98 -3.65
N GLN A 163 -3.44 14.29 -3.44
CA GLN A 163 -2.76 14.88 -2.29
C GLN A 163 -3.43 14.44 -0.98
N ALA A 164 -4.75 14.24 -0.97
CA ALA A 164 -5.47 13.71 0.17
C ALA A 164 -4.89 12.35 0.60
N THR A 165 -4.79 11.41 -0.32
CA THR A 165 -4.22 10.09 -0.05
C THR A 165 -2.72 10.18 0.23
N ASN A 166 -1.98 10.96 -0.55
CA ASN A 166 -0.54 11.07 -0.40
C ASN A 166 -0.14 11.66 0.97
N LYS A 167 -0.78 12.77 1.38
CA LYS A 167 -0.42 13.51 2.59
C LYS A 167 -1.16 13.07 3.85
N LEU A 168 -2.41 12.62 3.73
CA LEU A 168 -3.28 12.36 4.87
C LEU A 168 -3.70 10.89 5.05
N ALA A 169 -3.58 10.04 4.03
CA ALA A 169 -3.69 8.58 4.19
C ALA A 169 -2.33 7.88 4.30
N SER A 170 -1.25 8.64 4.40
CA SER A 170 0.11 8.19 4.70
C SER A 170 0.87 7.49 3.58
N ILE A 171 0.69 7.86 2.35
CA ILE A 171 1.63 7.43 1.28
C ILE A 171 2.98 8.13 1.47
N SER A 172 2.95 9.47 1.61
CA SER A 172 4.05 10.34 2.05
C SER A 172 3.50 11.28 3.11
N ASP A 173 3.31 10.77 4.33
CA ASP A 173 2.60 11.44 5.40
C ASP A 173 3.16 12.85 5.67
N ARG A 174 2.27 13.79 5.97
CA ARG A 174 2.65 15.12 6.49
C ARG A 174 3.27 15.05 7.89
N ILE A 175 3.01 13.99 8.62
CA ILE A 175 3.52 13.72 9.98
C ILE A 175 4.33 12.43 9.92
N GLY A 176 5.63 12.54 10.12
CA GLY A 176 6.56 11.41 10.06
C GLY A 176 7.66 11.62 9.02
N ASP A 177 8.70 10.80 9.10
CA ASP A 177 9.96 11.01 8.38
C ASP A 177 9.97 10.38 7.00
N GLU A 178 9.07 9.43 6.73
CA GLU A 178 9.16 8.62 5.52
C GLU A 178 7.81 8.29 4.89
N GLY A 179 7.87 8.10 3.58
CA GLY A 179 6.75 7.56 2.83
C GLY A 179 6.45 6.11 3.25
N THR A 180 5.28 5.89 3.79
CA THR A 180 4.84 4.57 4.28
C THR A 180 4.19 3.73 3.20
N SER A 181 3.99 4.26 2.01
CA SER A 181 3.18 3.66 0.95
C SER A 181 1.76 3.31 1.41
N GLY A 182 1.24 4.03 2.42
CA GLY A 182 -0.08 3.81 3.01
C GLY A 182 -0.19 2.56 3.88
N ARG A 183 0.94 1.94 4.29
CA ARG A 183 0.98 0.64 4.98
C ARG A 183 1.47 0.73 6.40
N ASP A 184 1.15 -0.31 7.19
CA ASP A 184 1.63 -0.51 8.54
C ASP A 184 1.42 -1.95 8.98
N LEU A 185 2.12 -2.37 10.03
CA LEU A 185 1.88 -3.61 10.74
C LEU A 185 0.68 -3.46 11.70
N GLY A 186 -0.25 -4.40 11.63
CA GLY A 186 -1.43 -4.34 12.49
C GLY A 186 -2.36 -5.53 12.39
N ILE A 187 -3.48 -5.40 13.08
CA ILE A 187 -4.63 -6.31 13.03
C ILE A 187 -5.88 -5.51 12.67
N GLN A 188 -6.71 -6.06 11.79
CA GLN A 188 -7.95 -5.43 11.33
C GLN A 188 -9.10 -6.43 11.34
N LEU A 189 -10.22 -6.02 11.91
CA LEU A 189 -11.53 -6.64 11.75
C LEU A 189 -12.29 -5.90 10.66
N GLN A 190 -12.94 -6.64 9.75
CA GLN A 190 -13.76 -6.09 8.68
C GLN A 190 -14.89 -7.03 8.31
N GLY A 191 -15.96 -6.50 7.74
CA GLY A 191 -17.08 -7.33 7.33
C GLY A 191 -18.10 -6.62 6.47
N ASP A 192 -18.96 -7.42 5.85
CA ASP A 192 -19.97 -6.99 4.89
C ASP A 192 -21.34 -7.52 5.29
N PHE A 193 -22.34 -6.63 5.38
CA PHE A 193 -23.70 -6.97 5.78
C PHE A 193 -24.71 -6.70 4.66
N PHE A 194 -25.88 -7.31 4.79
CA PHE A 194 -27.07 -7.07 3.97
C PHE A 194 -26.80 -7.35 2.47
N PRO A 195 -26.81 -8.64 2.05
CA PRO A 195 -26.64 -8.99 0.65
C PRO A 195 -27.86 -8.51 -0.16
N ALA A 196 -27.60 -7.84 -1.28
CA ALA A 196 -28.58 -7.47 -2.27
C ALA A 196 -28.82 -8.59 -3.29
N ALA A 197 -29.90 -8.49 -4.07
CA ALA A 197 -30.26 -9.51 -5.05
C ALA A 197 -29.22 -9.67 -6.19
N ASP A 198 -28.48 -8.63 -6.51
CA ASP A 198 -27.39 -8.63 -7.53
C ASP A 198 -26.03 -9.06 -6.96
N GLY A 199 -26.00 -9.49 -5.68
CA GLY A 199 -24.82 -10.02 -5.00
C GLY A 199 -23.89 -8.98 -4.36
N HIS A 200 -24.16 -7.68 -4.50
CA HIS A 200 -23.40 -6.70 -3.72
C HIS A 200 -23.84 -6.68 -2.24
N ARG A 201 -23.02 -6.07 -1.36
CA ARG A 201 -23.35 -5.88 0.05
C ARG A 201 -23.62 -4.41 0.32
N TRP A 202 -24.71 -4.15 1.06
CA TRP A 202 -25.15 -2.78 1.35
C TRP A 202 -24.26 -2.02 2.32
N LEU A 203 -23.67 -2.74 3.28
CA LEU A 203 -22.89 -2.14 4.35
C LEU A 203 -21.54 -2.84 4.48
N HIS A 204 -20.47 -2.07 4.53
CA HIS A 204 -19.14 -2.52 4.92
C HIS A 204 -18.63 -1.74 6.12
N TYR A 205 -17.93 -2.43 7.03
CA TYR A 205 -17.17 -1.81 8.10
C TYR A 205 -15.76 -2.40 8.17
N GLN A 206 -14.84 -1.61 8.68
CA GLN A 206 -13.48 -2.03 8.97
C GLN A 206 -12.93 -1.21 10.13
N VAL A 207 -12.20 -1.86 11.05
CA VAL A 207 -11.49 -1.23 12.14
C VAL A 207 -10.22 -2.00 12.43
N GLY A 208 -9.10 -1.31 12.61
CA GLY A 208 -7.81 -1.93 12.84
C GLY A 208 -6.99 -1.16 13.85
N ILE A 209 -6.10 -1.90 14.50
CA ILE A 209 -5.07 -1.38 15.40
C ILE A 209 -3.72 -1.61 14.74
N PHE A 210 -2.94 -0.54 14.60
CA PHE A 210 -1.67 -0.52 13.89
C PHE A 210 -0.55 0.02 14.77
N ASN A 211 0.70 -0.35 14.47
CA ASN A 211 1.85 0.21 15.19
C ASN A 211 2.00 1.73 15.02
N GLY A 212 1.51 2.32 13.93
CA GLY A 212 1.62 3.75 13.69
C GLY A 212 2.98 4.18 13.12
N GLN A 213 3.95 3.29 13.00
CA GLN A 213 5.31 3.61 12.60
C GLN A 213 5.52 3.57 11.07
N GLY A 214 4.59 2.95 10.34
CA GLY A 214 4.65 2.80 8.90
C GLY A 214 5.35 1.53 8.43
N ILE A 215 5.57 1.45 7.13
CA ILE A 215 6.02 0.25 6.44
C ILE A 215 7.39 -0.26 6.92
N ASN A 216 7.48 -1.58 7.21
CA ASN A 216 8.71 -2.29 7.59
C ASN A 216 9.44 -1.64 8.79
N ARG A 217 8.69 -1.11 9.75
CA ARG A 217 9.25 -0.50 10.95
C ARG A 217 8.80 -1.18 12.22
N ALA A 218 9.77 -1.36 13.12
CA ALA A 218 9.49 -1.82 14.47
C ALA A 218 8.76 -0.74 15.29
N GLU A 219 8.05 -1.17 16.29
CA GLU A 219 7.43 -0.32 17.31
C GLU A 219 8.47 0.53 18.05
N ARG A 220 8.16 1.82 18.26
CA ARG A 220 9.09 2.79 18.88
C ARG A 220 8.56 3.51 20.12
N ASP A 221 7.24 3.66 20.21
CA ASP A 221 6.62 4.56 21.20
C ASP A 221 5.52 3.93 22.05
N HIS A 222 5.26 2.63 21.88
CA HIS A 222 4.19 1.88 22.54
C HIS A 222 2.77 2.41 22.28
N HIS A 223 2.60 3.42 21.45
CA HIS A 223 1.29 3.89 21.01
C HIS A 223 0.80 3.07 19.82
N LYS A 224 -0.50 2.92 19.74
CA LYS A 224 -1.15 2.27 18.61
C LYS A 224 -2.10 3.23 17.93
N ASP A 225 -2.11 3.18 16.61
CA ASP A 225 -3.07 3.90 15.81
C ASP A 225 -4.35 3.08 15.67
N LEU A 226 -5.49 3.66 16.04
CA LEU A 226 -6.81 3.10 15.76
C LEU A 226 -7.32 3.74 14.46
N ILE A 227 -7.56 2.90 13.44
CA ILE A 227 -7.97 3.35 12.11
C ILE A 227 -9.16 2.52 11.64
N GLY A 228 -10.17 3.18 11.10
CA GLY A 228 -11.32 2.46 10.58
C GLY A 228 -12.16 3.27 9.62
N GLY A 229 -13.20 2.62 9.08
CA GLY A 229 -14.17 3.23 8.18
C GLY A 229 -15.43 2.40 8.08
N ILE A 230 -16.48 3.07 7.66
CA ILE A 230 -17.77 2.47 7.35
C ILE A 230 -18.31 3.10 6.08
N TRP A 231 -18.90 2.29 5.21
CA TRP A 231 -19.57 2.80 4.01
C TRP A 231 -20.80 1.99 3.64
N VAL A 232 -21.68 2.65 2.93
CA VAL A 232 -22.84 2.03 2.31
C VAL A 232 -22.64 1.94 0.79
N SER A 233 -23.20 0.91 0.19
CA SER A 233 -23.25 0.68 -1.25
C SER A 233 -24.71 0.60 -1.71
N PRO A 234 -25.37 1.75 -1.96
CA PRO A 234 -26.80 1.75 -2.31
C PRO A 234 -27.10 1.05 -3.64
N ILE A 235 -26.13 1.06 -4.54
CA ILE A 235 -26.12 0.32 -5.80
C ILE A 235 -24.76 -0.34 -5.98
N LYS A 236 -24.71 -1.35 -6.82
CA LYS A 236 -23.46 -2.01 -7.18
C LYS A 236 -22.41 -0.98 -7.68
N ASN A 237 -21.16 -1.16 -7.27
CA ASN A 237 -20.02 -0.32 -7.64
C ASN A 237 -20.03 1.11 -7.06
N LEU A 238 -21.04 1.54 -6.28
CA LEU A 238 -21.05 2.81 -5.58
C LEU A 238 -20.78 2.60 -4.09
N ARG A 239 -19.83 3.33 -3.56
CA ARG A 239 -19.49 3.36 -2.13
C ARG A 239 -19.54 4.79 -1.61
N ILE A 240 -20.23 5.01 -0.50
CA ILE A 240 -20.32 6.32 0.18
C ILE A 240 -20.04 6.07 1.65
N GLY A 241 -19.03 6.75 2.21
CA GLY A 241 -18.66 6.46 3.59
C GLY A 241 -17.74 7.45 4.25
N GLY A 242 -17.39 7.10 5.49
CA GLY A 242 -16.53 7.89 6.35
C GLY A 242 -15.44 7.06 6.99
N PHE A 243 -14.36 7.74 7.38
CA PHE A 243 -13.15 7.15 7.92
C PHE A 243 -12.67 7.94 9.13
N GLY A 244 -12.09 7.24 10.09
CA GLY A 244 -11.49 7.81 11.29
C GLY A 244 -10.09 7.27 11.53
N TRP A 245 -9.23 8.10 12.09
CA TRP A 245 -7.89 7.74 12.53
C TRP A 245 -7.54 8.50 13.79
N ASN A 246 -7.24 7.78 14.86
CA ASN A 246 -6.70 8.30 16.09
C ASN A 246 -5.33 7.69 16.32
N GLY A 247 -4.29 8.50 16.39
CA GLY A 247 -2.92 8.02 16.48
C GLY A 247 -1.91 9.04 16.96
N LYS A 248 -0.70 8.55 17.16
CA LYS A 248 0.48 9.33 17.53
C LYS A 248 1.68 8.80 16.78
N TYR A 249 2.71 9.64 16.61
CA TYR A 249 3.95 9.29 15.96
C TYR A 249 5.14 9.85 16.71
N THR A 250 6.16 9.04 16.94
CA THR A 250 7.45 9.49 17.43
C THR A 250 8.60 9.02 16.56
N ASN A 251 9.72 9.73 16.62
CA ASN A 251 10.97 9.36 15.96
C ASN A 251 12.17 9.75 16.84
N GLU A 252 13.38 9.43 16.39
CA GLU A 252 14.62 9.70 17.15
C GLU A 252 14.82 11.20 17.43
N SER A 253 14.36 12.09 16.52
CA SER A 253 14.48 13.54 16.72
C SER A 253 13.60 14.07 17.83
N TYR A 254 12.58 13.30 18.28
CA TYR A 254 11.72 13.68 19.40
C TYR A 254 12.25 13.19 20.75
N LYS A 255 13.25 12.30 20.77
CA LYS A 255 13.80 11.65 21.97
C LYS A 255 14.83 12.50 22.74
N GLY A 256 14.98 13.74 22.54
CA GLY A 256 16.06 14.53 23.13
C GLY A 256 15.69 15.51 24.24
N ALA A 257 14.43 15.59 24.67
CA ALA A 257 13.95 16.71 25.49
C ALA A 257 13.21 16.32 26.77
N GLY A 258 13.62 15.24 27.44
CA GLY A 258 13.15 14.85 28.77
C GLY A 258 11.83 14.09 28.81
N ASP A 259 10.78 14.57 28.16
CA ASP A 259 9.53 13.86 27.97
C ASP A 259 9.43 13.36 26.52
N LEU A 260 8.92 12.13 26.33
CA LEU A 260 8.66 11.56 25.00
C LEU A 260 7.78 12.52 24.19
N LYS A 261 8.41 13.35 23.36
CA LYS A 261 7.67 14.21 22.45
C LYS A 261 7.13 13.34 21.33
N TYR A 262 5.84 13.48 21.06
CA TYR A 262 5.15 12.82 19.97
C TYR A 262 4.38 13.83 19.12
N ALA A 263 4.14 13.49 17.86
CA ALA A 263 3.22 14.20 17.00
C ALA A 263 1.83 13.54 17.10
N LEU A 264 0.80 14.30 17.39
CA LEU A 264 -0.59 13.86 17.26
C LEU A 264 -0.90 13.58 15.78
N ARG A 265 -1.67 12.52 15.51
CA ARG A 265 -2.08 12.14 14.16
C ARG A 265 -3.56 11.72 14.16
N ASN A 266 -4.42 12.69 14.38
CA ASN A 266 -5.87 12.47 14.37
C ASN A 266 -6.46 12.94 13.06
N ARG A 267 -7.24 12.07 12.40
CA ARG A 267 -7.81 12.35 11.08
C ARG A 267 -9.23 11.83 10.97
N TRP A 268 -9.99 12.48 10.12
CA TRP A 268 -11.24 11.96 9.62
C TRP A 268 -11.37 12.28 8.15
N GLY A 269 -12.19 11.53 7.45
CA GLY A 269 -12.45 11.73 6.05
C GLY A 269 -13.81 11.19 5.65
N VAL A 270 -14.33 11.70 4.56
CA VAL A 270 -15.54 11.21 3.89
C VAL A 270 -15.26 11.08 2.41
N GLY A 271 -15.94 10.14 1.76
CA GLY A 271 -15.70 9.93 0.35
C GLY A 271 -16.86 9.26 -0.36
N VAL A 272 -16.83 9.41 -1.68
CA VAL A 272 -17.64 8.67 -2.64
C VAL A 272 -16.72 8.06 -3.69
N ASP A 273 -17.03 6.83 -4.07
CA ASP A 273 -16.32 6.09 -5.09
C ASP A 273 -17.32 5.26 -5.89
N TYR A 274 -17.38 5.54 -7.19
CA TYR A 274 -18.14 4.78 -8.17
C TYR A 274 -17.20 4.30 -9.28
N GLU A 275 -17.22 3.02 -9.55
CA GLU A 275 -16.32 2.41 -10.53
C GLU A 275 -17.03 1.37 -11.38
N ASP A 276 -17.35 1.78 -12.61
CA ASP A 276 -17.88 0.94 -13.68
C ASP A 276 -17.25 1.37 -15.03
N GLU A 277 -18.05 1.50 -16.09
CA GLU A 277 -17.59 2.13 -17.32
C GLU A 277 -17.12 3.56 -17.05
N TRP A 278 -17.94 4.34 -16.36
CA TRP A 278 -17.57 5.63 -15.76
C TRP A 278 -16.92 5.43 -14.41
N VAL A 279 -16.03 6.35 -14.07
CA VAL A 279 -15.39 6.41 -12.76
C VAL A 279 -15.69 7.78 -12.14
N VAL A 280 -16.22 7.80 -10.91
CA VAL A 280 -16.41 9.05 -10.15
C VAL A 280 -15.84 8.84 -8.77
N ARG A 281 -14.86 9.64 -8.39
CA ARG A 281 -14.22 9.56 -7.07
C ARG A 281 -14.06 10.92 -6.46
N SER A 282 -14.37 11.05 -5.18
CA SER A 282 -14.09 12.25 -4.41
C SER A 282 -13.89 11.88 -2.96
N GLU A 283 -12.87 12.43 -2.34
CA GLU A 283 -12.63 12.31 -0.91
C GLU A 283 -12.17 13.64 -0.31
N TYR A 284 -12.72 13.98 0.84
CA TYR A 284 -12.25 15.03 1.71
C TYR A 284 -11.62 14.43 2.95
N MET A 285 -10.46 14.88 3.33
CA MET A 285 -9.74 14.43 4.53
C MET A 285 -9.29 15.64 5.35
N SER A 286 -9.40 15.53 6.67
CA SER A 286 -8.96 16.54 7.64
C SER A 286 -8.00 15.90 8.63
N SER A 287 -6.92 16.58 8.95
CA SER A 287 -5.88 16.14 9.91
C SER A 287 -5.71 17.19 10.98
N VAL A 288 -5.68 16.73 12.23
CA VAL A 288 -5.28 17.51 13.40
C VAL A 288 -4.05 16.84 14.00
N GLY A 289 -3.00 17.62 14.23
CA GLY A 289 -1.76 17.14 14.84
C GLY A 289 -0.52 17.64 14.12
N GLY A 290 0.59 17.32 14.74
CA GLY A 290 1.92 17.75 14.41
C GLY A 290 2.79 17.60 15.64
N VAL A 291 4.03 18.08 15.61
CA VAL A 291 4.86 18.13 16.81
C VAL A 291 4.17 19.06 17.80
N VAL A 292 3.92 18.54 19.01
CA VAL A 292 3.28 19.35 20.08
C VAL A 292 4.33 20.31 20.64
N THR A 293 4.49 21.45 20.01
CA THR A 293 5.28 22.58 20.53
C THR A 293 4.40 23.53 21.35
N ASP A 294 3.10 23.56 21.04
CA ASP A 294 2.08 24.37 21.73
C ASP A 294 0.79 23.55 21.82
N ALA A 295 0.37 23.19 23.02
CA ALA A 295 -0.83 22.41 23.27
C ALA A 295 -2.14 23.18 22.95
N THR A 296 -2.07 24.51 22.85
CA THR A 296 -3.24 25.39 22.64
C THR A 296 -3.58 25.55 21.15
N ALA A 297 -2.65 25.27 20.24
CA ALA A 297 -2.85 25.44 18.79
C ALA A 297 -2.34 24.20 18.03
N PRO A 298 -3.05 23.07 18.07
CA PRO A 298 -2.68 21.90 17.29
C PRO A 298 -2.64 22.21 15.80
N ASP A 299 -1.56 21.81 15.13
CA ASP A 299 -1.40 21.98 13.70
C ASP A 299 -2.53 21.26 12.93
N ARG A 300 -3.07 21.90 11.91
CA ARG A 300 -4.21 21.40 11.14
C ARG A 300 -3.93 21.45 9.65
N ALA A 301 -4.37 20.42 8.94
CA ALA A 301 -4.32 20.36 7.50
C ALA A 301 -5.58 19.71 6.94
N ASP A 302 -5.88 19.97 5.68
CA ASP A 302 -6.92 19.26 4.97
C ASP A 302 -6.58 19.10 3.49
N ALA A 303 -7.27 18.16 2.87
CA ALA A 303 -7.13 17.90 1.45
C ALA A 303 -8.47 17.41 0.88
N TRP A 304 -8.66 17.69 -0.40
CA TRP A 304 -9.80 17.23 -1.15
C TRP A 304 -9.42 16.95 -2.59
N TYR A 305 -9.99 15.92 -3.16
CA TYR A 305 -9.95 15.70 -4.60
C TYR A 305 -11.32 15.29 -5.14
N ALA A 306 -11.55 15.59 -6.42
CA ALA A 306 -12.63 15.06 -7.22
C ALA A 306 -12.06 14.62 -8.57
N ALA A 307 -12.43 13.41 -9.01
CA ALA A 307 -11.96 12.80 -10.24
C ALA A 307 -13.10 12.15 -11.00
N VAL A 308 -13.06 12.29 -12.31
CA VAL A 308 -13.99 11.63 -13.23
C VAL A 308 -13.20 10.94 -14.32
N GLY A 309 -13.56 9.69 -14.63
CA GLY A 309 -13.04 8.90 -15.74
C GLY A 309 -14.16 8.57 -16.72
N ALA A 310 -14.00 8.95 -17.99
CA ALA A 310 -14.95 8.71 -19.06
C ALA A 310 -14.42 7.66 -20.06
N PRO A 311 -15.17 6.62 -20.41
CA PRO A 311 -14.86 5.74 -21.53
C PRO A 311 -15.16 6.47 -22.84
N LEU A 312 -14.12 6.86 -23.61
CA LEU A 312 -14.31 7.52 -24.90
C LEU A 312 -14.40 6.53 -26.06
N PHE A 313 -13.55 5.51 -26.02
CA PHE A 313 -13.52 4.45 -27.01
C PHE A 313 -13.23 3.11 -26.34
N LYS A 314 -13.41 2.01 -27.08
CA LYS A 314 -12.97 0.69 -26.62
C LYS A 314 -11.48 0.76 -26.25
N ASN A 315 -11.15 0.33 -25.04
CA ASN A 315 -9.80 0.34 -24.47
C ASN A 315 -9.21 1.73 -24.18
N PHE A 316 -9.96 2.83 -24.30
CA PHE A 316 -9.47 4.17 -24.02
C PHE A 316 -10.38 4.89 -23.02
N LYS A 317 -9.78 5.33 -21.90
CA LYS A 317 -10.44 6.17 -20.88
C LYS A 317 -9.69 7.47 -20.72
N LEU A 318 -10.43 8.57 -20.62
CA LEU A 318 -9.91 9.88 -20.25
C LEU A 318 -10.34 10.21 -18.84
N PHE A 319 -9.39 10.66 -18.01
CA PHE A 319 -9.64 11.07 -16.65
C PHE A 319 -9.33 12.54 -16.46
N GLY A 320 -10.17 13.23 -15.68
CA GLY A 320 -9.92 14.57 -15.15
C GLY A 320 -9.90 14.54 -13.63
N ARG A 321 -9.00 15.28 -13.00
CA ARG A 321 -8.92 15.41 -11.54
C ARG A 321 -8.63 16.83 -11.12
N TRP A 322 -9.41 17.34 -10.19
CA TRP A 322 -9.05 18.46 -9.35
C TRP A 322 -8.62 17.92 -7.99
N ASP A 323 -7.51 18.42 -7.43
CA ASP A 323 -6.86 17.88 -6.25
C ASP A 323 -6.19 19.01 -5.49
N CYS A 324 -6.53 19.20 -4.21
CA CYS A 324 -5.99 20.26 -3.40
C CYS A 324 -5.59 19.80 -2.00
N TYR A 325 -4.57 20.47 -1.45
CA TYR A 325 -4.07 20.29 -0.11
C TYR A 325 -3.78 21.65 0.53
N ARG A 326 -4.26 21.87 1.75
CA ARG A 326 -3.95 23.05 2.56
C ARG A 326 -3.14 22.63 3.78
N HIS A 327 -1.91 23.11 3.84
CA HIS A 327 -0.96 22.69 4.87
C HIS A 327 -1.38 23.11 6.29
N ASN A 328 -2.08 24.27 6.42
CA ASN A 328 -2.55 24.83 7.68
C ASN A 328 -4.04 25.23 7.66
N LYS A 329 -4.82 24.68 6.74
CA LYS A 329 -6.22 25.01 6.46
C LYS A 329 -6.50 26.44 5.95
N HIS A 330 -5.49 27.28 5.81
CA HIS A 330 -5.63 28.60 5.20
C HIS A 330 -5.35 28.54 3.69
N TRP A 331 -6.01 29.40 2.94
CA TRP A 331 -5.89 29.43 1.48
C TRP A 331 -4.51 29.89 0.98
N ASN A 332 -3.73 30.61 1.79
CA ASN A 332 -2.35 30.97 1.47
C ASN A 332 -1.39 29.75 1.44
N SER A 333 -1.76 28.65 2.09
CA SER A 333 -0.99 27.40 2.10
C SER A 333 -1.48 26.36 1.08
N LEU A 334 -2.32 26.76 0.14
CA LEU A 334 -2.90 25.87 -0.86
C LEU A 334 -1.84 25.36 -1.86
N VAL A 335 -1.88 24.07 -2.09
CA VAL A 335 -1.31 23.40 -3.27
C VAL A 335 -2.47 22.76 -4.03
N ALA A 336 -2.74 23.23 -5.23
CA ALA A 336 -3.81 22.70 -6.08
C ALA A 336 -3.21 22.12 -7.37
N ASN A 337 -3.68 20.94 -7.76
CA ASN A 337 -3.36 20.27 -9.01
C ASN A 337 -4.62 20.13 -9.87
N TYR A 338 -4.48 20.38 -11.16
CA TYR A 338 -5.47 20.14 -12.18
C TYR A 338 -4.90 19.12 -13.15
N GLY A 339 -5.38 17.89 -13.07
CA GLY A 339 -4.83 16.74 -13.78
C GLY A 339 -5.74 16.26 -14.92
N LEU A 340 -5.14 15.90 -16.03
CA LEU A 340 -5.75 15.13 -17.12
C LEU A 340 -4.93 13.87 -17.31
N SER A 341 -5.57 12.74 -17.59
CA SER A 341 -4.87 11.48 -17.86
C SER A 341 -5.59 10.68 -18.96
N ALA A 342 -4.86 10.39 -20.02
CA ALA A 342 -5.30 9.53 -21.11
C ALA A 342 -4.74 8.13 -20.92
N ASN A 343 -5.61 7.14 -20.84
CA ASN A 343 -5.25 5.75 -20.56
C ASN A 343 -5.68 4.86 -21.73
N TYR A 344 -4.73 4.18 -22.35
CA TYR A 344 -4.96 3.24 -23.42
C TYR A 344 -4.51 1.84 -23.04
N CYS A 345 -5.46 0.89 -23.05
CA CYS A 345 -5.22 -0.51 -22.77
C CYS A 345 -5.00 -1.28 -24.08
N PHE A 346 -3.75 -1.50 -24.49
CA PHE A 346 -3.43 -2.35 -25.65
C PHE A 346 -3.95 -3.76 -25.45
N THR A 347 -3.70 -4.30 -24.26
CA THR A 347 -4.22 -5.57 -23.79
C THR A 347 -4.54 -5.43 -22.29
N LYS A 348 -5.21 -6.44 -21.71
CA LYS A 348 -5.40 -6.52 -20.25
C LYS A 348 -4.10 -6.44 -19.45
N ASN A 349 -2.95 -6.69 -20.08
CA ASN A 349 -1.63 -6.77 -19.46
C ASN A 349 -0.71 -5.60 -19.80
N PHE A 350 -1.06 -4.77 -20.80
CA PHE A 350 -0.21 -3.68 -21.23
C PHE A 350 -1.00 -2.38 -21.35
N ILE A 351 -0.64 -1.39 -20.56
CA ILE A 351 -1.34 -0.11 -20.45
C ILE A 351 -0.34 1.01 -20.71
N PHE A 352 -0.73 1.93 -21.59
CA PHE A 352 -0.06 3.19 -21.84
C PHE A 352 -0.86 4.33 -21.20
N GLN A 353 -0.18 5.25 -20.52
CA GLN A 353 -0.80 6.37 -19.83
C GLN A 353 -0.02 7.65 -20.09
N LEU A 354 -0.73 8.70 -20.47
CA LEU A 354 -0.21 10.07 -20.60
C LEU A 354 -0.91 10.93 -19.57
N ASN A 355 -0.15 11.54 -18.67
CA ASN A 355 -0.64 12.42 -17.63
C ASN A 355 -0.13 13.85 -17.85
N TYR A 356 -1.00 14.81 -17.64
CA TYR A 356 -0.70 16.22 -17.55
C TYR A 356 -1.21 16.77 -16.23
N ASN A 357 -0.40 17.54 -15.52
CA ASN A 357 -0.80 18.24 -14.30
C ASN A 357 -0.32 19.70 -14.36
N PHE A 358 -1.25 20.61 -14.15
CA PHE A 358 -0.97 21.99 -13.82
C PHE A 358 -1.03 22.16 -12.31
N THR A 359 0.04 22.66 -11.71
CA THR A 359 0.15 22.88 -10.26
C THR A 359 0.16 24.36 -9.92
N ASN A 360 -0.65 24.73 -8.91
CA ASN A 360 -0.62 26.04 -8.25
C ASN A 360 -0.21 25.82 -6.79
N ASN A 361 1.06 26.05 -6.49
CA ASN A 361 1.62 25.93 -5.13
C ASN A 361 1.86 27.31 -4.53
N ARG A 362 0.94 27.77 -3.69
CA ARG A 362 1.01 29.11 -3.08
C ARG A 362 2.15 29.30 -2.09
N MET A 363 2.76 28.23 -1.63
CA MET A 363 3.90 28.26 -0.69
C MET A 363 5.24 28.24 -1.39
N ALA A 364 5.31 27.86 -2.66
CA ALA A 364 6.57 27.76 -3.39
C ALA A 364 6.96 29.09 -4.05
N LYS A 365 8.27 29.32 -4.20
CA LYS A 365 8.82 30.43 -4.98
C LYS A 365 8.37 30.34 -6.45
N ASP A 366 8.38 29.14 -7.02
CA ASP A 366 7.81 28.83 -8.33
C ASP A 366 6.38 28.34 -8.14
N ARG A 367 5.46 29.28 -8.17
CA ARG A 367 4.06 29.05 -7.80
C ARG A 367 3.30 28.20 -8.83
N TYR A 368 3.58 28.38 -10.10
CA TYR A 368 2.85 27.75 -11.20
C TYR A 368 3.82 26.97 -12.07
N TYR A 369 3.51 25.70 -12.27
CA TYR A 369 4.28 24.84 -13.14
C TYR A 369 3.43 23.71 -13.71
N ASN A 370 3.93 23.12 -14.80
CA ASN A 370 3.33 22.00 -15.49
C ASN A 370 4.20 20.76 -15.32
N THR A 371 3.55 19.61 -15.29
CA THR A 371 4.22 18.31 -15.35
C THR A 371 3.51 17.43 -16.35
N ILE A 372 4.26 16.79 -17.22
CA ILE A 372 3.80 15.75 -18.14
C ILE A 372 4.53 14.48 -17.79
N ASP A 373 3.83 13.38 -17.66
CA ASP A 373 4.47 12.07 -17.54
C ASP A 373 3.87 11.05 -18.51
N PHE A 374 4.76 10.28 -19.15
CA PHE A 374 4.43 9.12 -19.94
C PHE A 374 4.70 7.89 -19.13
N GLN A 375 3.72 7.03 -18.96
CA GLN A 375 3.86 5.80 -18.20
C GLN A 375 3.48 4.60 -19.04
N MET A 376 4.32 3.57 -18.98
CA MET A 376 4.05 2.26 -19.54
C MET A 376 3.99 1.24 -18.42
N THR A 377 2.94 0.43 -18.44
CA THR A 377 2.72 -0.62 -17.46
C THR A 377 2.60 -1.96 -18.15
N ALA A 378 3.45 -2.90 -17.76
CA ALA A 378 3.36 -4.31 -18.15
C ALA A 378 3.08 -5.14 -16.90
N ARG A 379 2.03 -5.99 -16.93
CA ARG A 379 1.72 -6.95 -15.87
C ARG A 379 1.70 -8.38 -16.39
N PHE A 380 2.02 -9.33 -15.53
CA PHE A 380 2.12 -10.75 -15.86
C PHE A 380 1.65 -11.61 -14.69
#